data_e613d4fb6d8521a2dcb8581355572787
#
_entry.id   e613d4fb6d8521a2dcb8581355572787
#
_cell.length_a   1.000
_cell.length_b   1.000
_cell.length_c   1.000
_cell.angle_alpha   90.00
_cell.angle_beta   90.00
_cell.angle_gamma   90.00
#
_symmetry.space_group_name_H-M   'P 1'
#
loop_
_entity.id
_entity.type
_entity.pdbx_description
1 polymer ?
#
loop_
_entity_poly.entity_id
_entity_poly.type
_entity_poly.pdbx_seq_one_letter_code
_entity_poly.pdbx_strand_id
1 'polypeptide(L)'
;MFKNLRWYIFTVFLLSYVTSYAQSNKVYHWDNKNDFITLGITFGFFGVSVASLDATNAPTIEEIQMLDQAGIWGFERTTINNVSPTLKDYSDRLLIGSIALPFLHYLSPTARKEGVAILGMTFQAFFIADGITNLSKATFTRYRPFAYNPDVPIEDKLDNNSKFSFISGHTSVTTMLGVFSAKVFSDLYPNSKLRPYIWTAGLLIPATTGYLRFASGRHFITDVVGGFIVGATVGYLVPQIHKISNQNLSLDLVPVNNGFVFALNKKF
;
A
#
# COMPACT_ATOMS: atom_id res chain seq x y z
N MET A 1 -23.94 0.58 28.34
CA MET A 1 -23.89 2.02 28.03
C MET A 1 -22.48 2.62 28.04
N PHE A 2 -21.42 1.92 28.47
CA PHE A 2 -20.05 2.48 28.59
C PHE A 2 -19.04 2.07 27.48
N LYS A 3 -19.43 1.27 26.49
CA LYS A 3 -18.53 0.87 25.39
C LYS A 3 -18.19 2.02 24.42
N ASN A 4 -19.10 2.98 24.27
CA ASN A 4 -18.92 4.08 23.31
C ASN A 4 -18.11 5.26 23.89
N LEU A 5 -18.03 5.39 25.22
CA LEU A 5 -17.32 6.49 25.89
C LEU A 5 -15.79 6.41 25.67
N ARG A 6 -15.22 5.21 25.60
CA ARG A 6 -13.77 5.02 25.36
C ARG A 6 -13.36 5.48 23.95
N TRP A 7 -14.22 5.29 22.94
CA TRP A 7 -13.98 5.77 21.57
C TRP A 7 -14.11 7.28 21.46
N TYR A 8 -15.05 7.91 22.17
CA TYR A 8 -15.18 9.38 22.23
C TYR A 8 -13.98 10.03 22.92
N ILE A 9 -13.47 9.46 24.00
CA ILE A 9 -12.29 9.97 24.70
C ILE A 9 -11.05 9.83 23.81
N PHE A 10 -10.90 8.73 23.06
CA PHE A 10 -9.79 8.53 22.13
C PHE A 10 -9.84 9.54 20.97
N THR A 11 -11.02 9.79 20.42
CA THR A 11 -11.21 10.78 19.33
C THR A 11 -10.98 12.22 19.82
N VAL A 12 -11.46 12.58 21.01
CA VAL A 12 -11.26 13.91 21.61
C VAL A 12 -9.79 14.13 22.00
N PHE A 13 -9.11 13.08 22.50
CA PHE A 13 -7.66 13.15 22.80
C PHE A 13 -6.82 13.31 21.54
N LEU A 14 -7.22 12.69 20.43
CA LEU A 14 -6.60 12.89 19.11
C LEU A 14 -6.81 14.32 18.59
N LEU A 15 -7.99 14.91 18.80
CA LEU A 15 -8.32 16.26 18.35
C LEU A 15 -7.72 17.38 19.22
N SER A 16 -7.58 17.19 20.54
CA SER A 16 -7.02 18.20 21.44
C SER A 16 -5.49 18.35 21.33
N TYR A 17 -4.78 17.38 20.78
CA TYR A 17 -3.33 17.45 20.54
C TYR A 17 -2.93 18.30 19.33
N VAL A 18 -3.90 18.73 18.52
CA VAL A 18 -3.65 19.39 17.21
C VAL A 18 -3.40 20.91 17.33
N THR A 19 -3.62 21.55 18.47
CA THR A 19 -3.75 23.02 18.53
C THR A 19 -2.58 23.80 19.11
N SER A 20 -1.43 23.23 19.37
CA SER A 20 -0.30 23.98 19.94
C SER A 20 1.05 23.57 19.39
N TYR A 21 1.44 24.11 18.23
CA TYR A 21 2.88 24.20 17.91
C TYR A 21 3.21 25.45 17.11
N ALA A 22 4.04 26.31 17.73
CA ALA A 22 4.74 27.44 17.13
C ALA A 22 5.67 26.99 15.98
N GLN A 23 5.95 27.91 15.05
CA GLN A 23 6.89 27.77 13.92
C GLN A 23 8.16 27.02 14.31
N SER A 24 8.22 25.74 13.99
CA SER A 24 9.46 24.96 13.91
C SER A 24 9.70 24.66 12.43
N ASN A 25 10.96 24.59 12.02
CA ASN A 25 11.35 24.19 10.66
C ASN A 25 10.71 22.84 10.30
N LYS A 26 9.49 22.90 9.75
CA LYS A 26 8.76 21.70 9.31
C LYS A 26 9.43 21.10 8.09
N VAL A 27 9.43 19.79 8.03
CA VAL A 27 9.95 19.03 6.88
C VAL A 27 8.87 18.83 5.83
N TYR A 28 7.62 18.70 6.28
CA TYR A 28 6.47 18.49 5.40
C TYR A 28 5.50 19.67 5.46
N HIS A 29 4.99 20.04 4.30
CA HIS A 29 3.85 20.93 4.18
C HIS A 29 2.57 20.08 4.27
N TRP A 30 1.64 20.51 5.14
CA TRP A 30 0.31 19.96 5.24
C TRP A 30 -0.68 21.13 5.29
N ASP A 31 -1.42 21.30 4.20
CA ASP A 31 -2.52 22.26 4.13
C ASP A 31 -3.81 21.54 4.51
N ASN A 32 -4.35 21.88 5.68
CA ASN A 32 -5.55 21.22 6.19
C ASN A 32 -6.71 21.21 5.19
N LYS A 33 -6.89 22.24 4.37
CA LYS A 33 -7.97 22.27 3.39
C LYS A 33 -7.68 21.36 2.19
N ASN A 34 -6.57 21.59 1.51
CA ASN A 34 -6.25 20.89 0.25
C ASN A 34 -5.89 19.43 0.48
N ASP A 35 -5.11 19.13 1.52
CA ASP A 35 -4.68 17.77 1.79
C ASP A 35 -5.81 16.90 2.35
N PHE A 36 -6.76 17.46 3.12
CA PHE A 36 -7.98 16.71 3.49
C PHE A 36 -8.91 16.47 2.30
N ILE A 37 -8.99 17.40 1.32
CA ILE A 37 -9.71 17.15 0.07
C ILE A 37 -9.04 16.02 -0.71
N THR A 38 -7.72 16.07 -0.86
CA THR A 38 -6.95 15.02 -1.55
C THR A 38 -7.08 13.67 -0.84
N LEU A 39 -7.07 13.66 0.49
CA LEU A 39 -7.33 12.44 1.28
C LEU A 39 -8.73 11.89 1.01
N GLY A 40 -9.75 12.75 0.94
CA GLY A 40 -11.12 12.35 0.58
C GLY A 40 -11.22 11.77 -0.84
N ILE A 41 -10.52 12.37 -1.81
CA ILE A 41 -10.45 11.86 -3.18
C ILE A 41 -9.78 10.49 -3.24
N THR A 42 -8.64 10.31 -2.55
CA THR A 42 -7.93 9.01 -2.52
C THR A 42 -8.73 7.94 -1.79
N PHE A 43 -9.47 8.30 -0.74
CA PHE A 43 -10.41 7.40 -0.06
C PHE A 43 -11.57 7.00 -0.99
N GLY A 44 -12.15 7.95 -1.73
CA GLY A 44 -13.18 7.68 -2.73
C GLY A 44 -12.69 6.75 -3.85
N PHE A 45 -11.47 6.99 -4.35
CA PHE A 45 -10.78 6.11 -5.31
C PHE A 45 -10.62 4.68 -4.76
N PHE A 46 -10.17 4.55 -3.51
CA PHE A 46 -10.09 3.26 -2.82
C PHE A 46 -11.47 2.60 -2.73
N GLY A 47 -12.52 3.33 -2.33
CA GLY A 47 -13.88 2.82 -2.25
C GLY A 47 -14.39 2.28 -3.59
N VAL A 48 -14.15 2.99 -4.69
CA VAL A 48 -14.48 2.53 -6.05
C VAL A 48 -13.70 1.26 -6.40
N SER A 49 -12.43 1.18 -6.02
CA SER A 49 -11.60 -0.01 -6.28
C SER A 49 -12.09 -1.25 -5.55
N VAL A 50 -12.53 -1.11 -4.30
CA VAL A 50 -13.14 -2.21 -3.54
C VAL A 50 -14.46 -2.65 -4.18
N ALA A 51 -15.33 -1.70 -4.52
CA ALA A 51 -16.59 -2.01 -5.19
C ALA A 51 -16.39 -2.74 -6.55
N SER A 52 -15.28 -2.41 -7.25
CA SER A 52 -14.92 -3.10 -8.50
C SER A 52 -14.51 -4.56 -8.28
N LEU A 53 -13.85 -4.87 -7.15
CA LEU A 53 -13.56 -6.25 -6.77
C LEU A 53 -14.84 -7.02 -6.40
N ASP A 54 -15.71 -6.41 -5.60
CA ASP A 54 -16.94 -7.02 -5.15
C ASP A 54 -17.92 -7.32 -6.32
N ALA A 55 -17.84 -6.54 -7.40
CA ALA A 55 -18.58 -6.78 -8.63
C ALA A 55 -18.06 -7.96 -9.46
N THR A 56 -16.89 -8.52 -9.13
CA THR A 56 -16.31 -9.67 -9.85
C THR A 56 -16.90 -10.97 -9.31
N ASN A 57 -17.45 -11.79 -10.21
CA ASN A 57 -18.03 -13.09 -9.84
C ASN A 57 -16.93 -14.11 -9.46
N ALA A 58 -17.28 -14.98 -8.51
CA ALA A 58 -16.48 -16.15 -8.16
C ALA A 58 -16.25 -17.05 -9.40
N PRO A 59 -15.12 -17.78 -9.47
CA PRO A 59 -14.92 -18.74 -10.53
C PRO A 59 -15.95 -19.87 -10.49
N THR A 60 -16.36 -20.35 -11.65
CA THR A 60 -17.16 -21.56 -11.75
C THR A 60 -16.28 -22.81 -11.80
N ILE A 61 -16.90 -23.99 -11.59
CA ILE A 61 -16.18 -25.27 -11.71
C ILE A 61 -15.63 -25.43 -13.11
N GLU A 62 -16.43 -25.08 -14.13
CA GLU A 62 -16.04 -25.16 -15.53
C GLU A 62 -14.84 -24.26 -15.83
N GLU A 63 -14.84 -23.02 -15.33
CA GLU A 63 -13.69 -22.10 -15.49
C GLU A 63 -12.41 -22.68 -14.90
N ILE A 64 -12.48 -23.28 -13.70
CA ILE A 64 -11.32 -23.90 -13.05
C ILE A 64 -10.82 -25.12 -13.84
N GLN A 65 -11.73 -25.95 -14.37
CA GLN A 65 -11.38 -27.15 -15.16
C GLN A 65 -10.78 -26.79 -16.51
N MET A 66 -11.11 -25.62 -17.07
CA MET A 66 -10.54 -25.13 -18.34
C MET A 66 -9.19 -24.42 -18.19
N LEU A 67 -8.69 -24.24 -16.95
CA LEU A 67 -7.41 -23.58 -16.75
C LEU A 67 -6.26 -24.37 -17.38
N ASP A 68 -5.58 -23.75 -18.34
CA ASP A 68 -4.40 -24.31 -19.01
C ASP A 68 -3.12 -23.62 -18.55
N GLN A 69 -2.14 -24.42 -18.16
CA GLN A 69 -0.81 -23.95 -17.79
C GLN A 69 0.01 -23.46 -18.99
N ALA A 70 -0.39 -23.79 -20.23
CA ALA A 70 0.31 -23.37 -21.43
C ALA A 70 0.37 -21.84 -21.58
N GLY A 71 -0.68 -21.13 -21.13
CA GLY A 71 -0.75 -19.67 -21.11
C GLY A 71 0.13 -18.99 -20.05
N ILE A 72 0.75 -19.75 -19.13
CA ILE A 72 1.63 -19.21 -18.09
C ILE A 72 3.07 -19.20 -18.60
N TRP A 73 3.78 -18.10 -18.39
CA TRP A 73 5.19 -18.00 -18.76
C TRP A 73 6.03 -19.11 -18.10
N GLY A 74 6.92 -19.72 -18.87
CA GLY A 74 7.65 -20.92 -18.44
C GLY A 74 8.37 -20.77 -17.10
N PHE A 75 8.96 -19.61 -16.83
CA PHE A 75 9.65 -19.33 -15.56
C PHE A 75 8.71 -19.18 -14.36
N GLU A 76 7.42 -18.96 -14.59
CA GLU A 76 6.41 -18.83 -13.52
C GLU A 76 5.70 -20.15 -13.20
N ARG A 77 5.74 -21.14 -14.12
CA ARG A 77 5.02 -22.42 -13.96
C ARG A 77 5.41 -23.18 -12.71
N THR A 78 6.66 -23.05 -12.26
CA THR A 78 7.14 -23.70 -11.03
C THR A 78 6.35 -23.25 -9.80
N THR A 79 5.78 -22.04 -9.82
CA THR A 79 4.98 -21.49 -8.70
C THR A 79 3.68 -22.28 -8.48
N ILE A 80 3.17 -22.96 -9.50
CA ILE A 80 1.93 -23.75 -9.43
C ILE A 80 2.06 -24.86 -8.37
N ASN A 81 3.24 -25.45 -8.23
CA ASN A 81 3.52 -26.52 -7.29
C ASN A 81 3.83 -26.02 -5.88
N ASN A 82 3.96 -24.72 -5.72
CA ASN A 82 4.18 -24.10 -4.41
C ASN A 82 2.84 -23.98 -3.66
N VAL A 83 2.59 -24.87 -2.71
CA VAL A 83 1.38 -24.77 -1.85
C VAL A 83 1.81 -24.90 -0.41
N SER A 84 1.70 -23.79 0.35
CA SER A 84 2.08 -23.80 1.76
C SER A 84 1.18 -22.83 2.57
N PRO A 85 0.21 -23.35 3.33
CA PRO A 85 -0.59 -22.55 4.26
C PRO A 85 0.26 -21.83 5.30
N THR A 86 1.31 -22.49 5.80
CA THR A 86 2.22 -21.91 6.80
C THR A 86 2.95 -20.67 6.28
N LEU A 87 3.49 -20.72 5.05
CA LEU A 87 4.19 -19.56 4.45
C LEU A 87 3.20 -18.43 4.12
N LYS A 88 1.96 -18.79 3.71
CA LYS A 88 0.88 -17.82 3.59
C LYS A 88 0.66 -17.08 4.90
N ASP A 89 0.49 -17.79 6.01
CA ASP A 89 0.22 -17.21 7.33
C ASP A 89 1.39 -16.33 7.80
N TYR A 90 2.65 -16.71 7.53
CA TYR A 90 3.79 -15.84 7.81
C TYR A 90 3.76 -14.55 7.00
N SER A 91 3.37 -14.60 5.73
CA SER A 91 3.22 -13.38 4.92
C SER A 91 2.10 -12.47 5.42
N ASP A 92 0.99 -13.04 5.91
CA ASP A 92 -0.12 -12.31 6.50
C ASP A 92 0.32 -11.61 7.81
N ARG A 93 1.12 -12.28 8.65
CA ARG A 93 1.70 -11.69 9.87
C ARG A 93 2.69 -10.57 9.57
N LEU A 94 3.51 -10.71 8.51
CA LEU A 94 4.43 -9.64 8.09
C LEU A 94 3.66 -8.41 7.60
N LEU A 95 2.58 -8.60 6.85
CA LEU A 95 1.70 -7.51 6.42
C LEU A 95 1.14 -6.76 7.65
N ILE A 96 0.55 -7.49 8.59
CA ILE A 96 -0.02 -6.91 9.81
C ILE A 96 1.06 -6.20 10.63
N GLY A 97 2.23 -6.80 10.81
CA GLY A 97 3.35 -6.19 11.53
C GLY A 97 3.87 -4.93 10.86
N SER A 98 3.86 -4.87 9.51
CA SER A 98 4.34 -3.71 8.77
C SER A 98 3.45 -2.47 8.95
N ILE A 99 2.18 -2.62 9.34
CA ILE A 99 1.29 -1.50 9.66
C ILE A 99 1.86 -0.64 10.79
N ALA A 100 2.64 -1.22 11.69
CA ALA A 100 3.26 -0.47 12.76
C ALA A 100 4.38 0.49 12.30
N LEU A 101 5.00 0.26 11.13
CA LEU A 101 6.19 1.01 10.68
C LEU A 101 5.99 2.53 10.65
N PRO A 102 4.94 3.10 10.03
CA PRO A 102 4.72 4.54 10.05
C PRO A 102 4.48 5.08 11.46
N PHE A 103 3.88 4.30 12.35
CA PHE A 103 3.58 4.72 13.72
C PHE A 103 4.81 4.74 14.63
N LEU A 104 5.89 3.99 14.29
CA LEU A 104 7.15 4.05 15.01
C LEU A 104 7.78 5.45 14.99
N HIS A 105 7.48 6.27 13.97
CA HIS A 105 7.93 7.66 13.93
C HIS A 105 7.45 8.48 15.13
N TYR A 106 6.25 8.18 15.66
CA TYR A 106 5.69 8.90 16.81
C TYR A 106 6.43 8.68 18.13
N LEU A 107 7.37 7.74 18.18
CA LEU A 107 8.28 7.59 19.32
C LEU A 107 9.25 8.77 19.43
N SER A 108 9.50 9.49 18.34
CA SER A 108 10.38 10.64 18.30
C SER A 108 9.65 11.97 18.51
N PRO A 109 10.14 12.89 19.36
CA PRO A 109 9.60 14.24 19.49
C PRO A 109 9.61 15.04 18.18
N THR A 110 10.64 14.86 17.33
CA THR A 110 10.74 15.53 16.03
C THR A 110 9.61 15.10 15.10
N ALA A 111 9.39 13.79 14.97
CA ALA A 111 8.32 13.27 14.12
C ALA A 111 6.92 13.62 14.66
N ARG A 112 6.73 13.71 15.98
CA ARG A 112 5.45 14.15 16.57
C ARG A 112 5.04 15.56 16.14
N LYS A 113 6.01 16.46 15.87
CA LYS A 113 5.73 17.80 15.34
C LYS A 113 5.15 17.76 13.92
N GLU A 114 5.46 16.72 13.17
CA GLU A 114 4.96 16.43 11.82
C GLU A 114 3.79 15.42 11.83
N GLY A 115 3.25 15.11 13.01
CA GLY A 115 2.35 13.97 13.21
C GLY A 115 1.14 13.97 12.30
N VAL A 116 0.47 15.12 12.12
CA VAL A 116 -0.71 15.23 11.23
C VAL A 116 -0.32 14.95 9.77
N ALA A 117 0.78 15.54 9.30
CA ALA A 117 1.28 15.33 7.95
C ALA A 117 1.64 13.84 7.72
N ILE A 118 2.42 13.24 8.63
CA ILE A 118 2.81 11.83 8.54
C ILE A 118 1.59 10.92 8.51
N LEU A 119 0.61 11.15 9.38
CA LEU A 119 -0.62 10.35 9.43
C LEU A 119 -1.43 10.48 8.14
N GLY A 120 -1.66 11.72 7.69
CA GLY A 120 -2.42 12.00 6.47
C GLY A 120 -1.73 11.38 5.24
N MET A 121 -0.43 11.60 5.09
CA MET A 121 0.36 10.97 4.02
C MET A 121 0.33 9.44 4.08
N THR A 122 0.33 8.84 5.27
CA THR A 122 0.23 7.37 5.43
C THR A 122 -1.09 6.87 4.85
N PHE A 123 -2.22 7.49 5.18
CA PHE A 123 -3.52 7.11 4.65
C PHE A 123 -3.64 7.38 3.15
N GLN A 124 -3.16 8.53 2.66
CA GLN A 124 -3.13 8.81 1.22
C GLN A 124 -2.34 7.72 0.46
N ALA A 125 -1.14 7.40 0.93
CA ALA A 125 -0.30 6.37 0.32
C ALA A 125 -0.99 5.00 0.34
N PHE A 126 -1.64 4.64 1.46
CA PHE A 126 -2.38 3.39 1.57
C PHE A 126 -3.54 3.33 0.57
N PHE A 127 -4.40 4.35 0.53
CA PHE A 127 -5.55 4.37 -0.37
C PHE A 127 -5.15 4.35 -1.84
N ILE A 128 -4.06 5.01 -2.20
CA ILE A 128 -3.53 4.99 -3.57
C ILE A 128 -2.97 3.60 -3.91
N ALA A 129 -2.08 3.05 -3.08
CA ALA A 129 -1.41 1.79 -3.38
C ALA A 129 -2.39 0.61 -3.42
N ASP A 130 -3.30 0.53 -2.44
CA ASP A 130 -4.29 -0.54 -2.38
C ASP A 130 -5.39 -0.34 -3.43
N GLY A 131 -5.78 0.90 -3.70
CA GLY A 131 -6.70 1.25 -4.78
C GLY A 131 -6.18 0.81 -6.16
N ILE A 132 -4.92 1.11 -6.50
CA ILE A 132 -4.28 0.64 -7.74
C ILE A 132 -4.24 -0.89 -7.79
N THR A 133 -3.90 -1.53 -6.67
CA THR A 133 -3.84 -2.99 -6.56
C THR A 133 -5.22 -3.63 -6.80
N ASN A 134 -6.26 -3.09 -6.19
CA ASN A 134 -7.62 -3.62 -6.32
C ASN A 134 -8.18 -3.42 -7.72
N LEU A 135 -8.00 -2.23 -8.33
CA LEU A 135 -8.38 -2.00 -9.73
C LEU A 135 -7.64 -2.94 -10.68
N SER A 136 -6.34 -3.15 -10.45
CA SER A 136 -5.55 -4.10 -11.25
C SER A 136 -6.13 -5.50 -11.20
N LYS A 137 -6.51 -5.99 -10.02
CA LYS A 137 -7.14 -7.31 -9.85
C LYS A 137 -8.50 -7.41 -10.52
N ALA A 138 -9.34 -6.39 -10.37
CA ALA A 138 -10.65 -6.35 -11.01
C ALA A 138 -10.54 -6.31 -12.55
N THR A 139 -9.52 -5.62 -13.09
CA THR A 139 -9.32 -5.45 -14.54
C THR A 139 -8.70 -6.67 -15.18
N PHE A 140 -7.63 -7.23 -14.58
CA PHE A 140 -6.86 -8.29 -15.22
C PHE A 140 -7.35 -9.70 -14.86
N THR A 141 -8.14 -9.87 -13.79
CA THR A 141 -8.76 -11.14 -13.36
C THR A 141 -7.85 -12.37 -13.57
N ARG A 142 -6.59 -12.26 -13.14
CA ARG A 142 -5.58 -13.32 -13.32
C ARG A 142 -5.77 -14.37 -12.24
N TYR A 143 -5.89 -15.65 -12.64
CA TYR A 143 -5.92 -16.75 -11.69
C TYR A 143 -4.60 -16.91 -10.94
N ARG A 144 -4.71 -17.25 -9.65
CA ARG A 144 -3.53 -17.51 -8.80
C ARG A 144 -2.88 -18.84 -9.11
N PRO A 145 -1.57 -19.01 -8.80
CA PRO A 145 -0.85 -20.26 -9.03
C PRO A 145 -1.57 -21.50 -8.49
N PHE A 146 -2.09 -21.44 -7.26
CA PHE A 146 -2.76 -22.58 -6.63
C PHE A 146 -4.03 -23.04 -7.37
N ALA A 147 -4.68 -22.17 -8.15
CA ALA A 147 -5.87 -22.53 -8.93
C ALA A 147 -5.54 -23.55 -10.04
N TYR A 148 -4.31 -23.52 -10.56
CA TYR A 148 -3.81 -24.45 -11.58
C TYR A 148 -3.28 -25.77 -11.02
N ASN A 149 -3.09 -25.88 -9.69
CA ASN A 149 -2.52 -27.07 -9.07
C ASN A 149 -3.62 -28.15 -8.89
N PRO A 150 -3.46 -29.38 -9.46
CA PRO A 150 -4.46 -30.42 -9.32
C PRO A 150 -4.65 -30.93 -7.88
N ASP A 151 -3.62 -30.81 -7.04
CA ASP A 151 -3.63 -31.32 -5.67
C ASP A 151 -4.40 -30.39 -4.69
N VAL A 152 -4.76 -29.17 -5.12
CA VAL A 152 -5.56 -28.25 -4.31
C VAL A 152 -7.04 -28.58 -4.48
N PRO A 153 -7.81 -28.73 -3.38
CA PRO A 153 -9.25 -29.00 -3.43
C PRO A 153 -10.02 -27.98 -4.27
N ILE A 154 -11.04 -28.43 -4.97
CA ILE A 154 -11.82 -27.58 -5.87
C ILE A 154 -12.54 -26.47 -5.08
N GLU A 155 -12.97 -26.75 -3.86
CA GLU A 155 -13.64 -25.83 -2.95
C GLU A 155 -12.78 -24.59 -2.65
N ASP A 156 -11.45 -24.79 -2.46
CA ASP A 156 -10.49 -23.71 -2.21
C ASP A 156 -10.25 -22.84 -3.46
N LYS A 157 -10.50 -23.39 -4.65
CA LYS A 157 -10.34 -22.68 -5.93
C LYS A 157 -11.56 -21.86 -6.31
N LEU A 158 -12.73 -22.13 -5.76
CA LEU A 158 -13.99 -21.43 -6.07
C LEU A 158 -14.15 -20.11 -5.31
N ASP A 159 -13.22 -19.74 -4.45
CA ASP A 159 -13.18 -18.42 -3.80
C ASP A 159 -12.82 -17.31 -4.81
N ASN A 160 -13.46 -16.14 -4.68
CA ASN A 160 -13.18 -14.96 -5.52
C ASN A 160 -11.70 -14.60 -5.57
N ASN A 161 -10.97 -14.79 -4.46
CA ASN A 161 -9.54 -14.53 -4.40
C ASN A 161 -8.72 -15.34 -5.41
N SER A 162 -9.25 -16.44 -5.93
CA SER A 162 -8.57 -17.27 -6.93
C SER A 162 -8.33 -16.52 -8.24
N LYS A 163 -9.17 -15.52 -8.57
CA LYS A 163 -9.05 -14.66 -9.76
C LYS A 163 -8.21 -13.40 -9.53
N PHE A 164 -7.76 -13.12 -8.29
CA PHE A 164 -7.13 -11.86 -7.93
C PHE A 164 -5.61 -11.99 -7.71
N SER A 165 -4.89 -12.51 -8.71
CA SER A 165 -3.44 -12.68 -8.61
C SER A 165 -2.67 -11.38 -8.88
N PHE A 166 -2.93 -10.69 -9.98
CA PHE A 166 -2.19 -9.49 -10.39
C PHE A 166 -2.90 -8.21 -9.94
N ILE A 167 -2.27 -7.39 -9.17
CA ILE A 167 -0.94 -7.35 -8.56
C ILE A 167 -0.99 -7.94 -7.14
N SER A 168 0.17 -8.36 -6.57
CA SER A 168 0.24 -8.82 -5.18
C SER A 168 -0.01 -7.68 -4.18
N GLY A 169 -1.18 -7.70 -3.51
CA GLY A 169 -1.54 -6.67 -2.53
C GLY A 169 -0.66 -6.69 -1.27
N HIS A 170 -0.32 -7.89 -0.77
CA HIS A 170 0.60 -8.02 0.37
C HIS A 170 1.95 -7.37 0.08
N THR A 171 2.51 -7.64 -1.10
CA THR A 171 3.78 -7.04 -1.51
C THR A 171 3.65 -5.52 -1.73
N SER A 172 2.56 -5.07 -2.36
CA SER A 172 2.32 -3.64 -2.60
C SER A 172 2.23 -2.85 -1.29
N VAL A 173 1.39 -3.29 -0.37
CA VAL A 173 1.16 -2.59 0.91
C VAL A 173 2.41 -2.66 1.80
N THR A 174 3.06 -3.82 1.95
CA THR A 174 4.28 -3.90 2.77
C THR A 174 5.42 -3.07 2.19
N THR A 175 5.55 -3.01 0.86
CA THR A 175 6.56 -2.16 0.19
C THR A 175 6.24 -0.69 0.40
N MET A 176 4.98 -0.30 0.23
CA MET A 176 4.55 1.08 0.46
C MET A 176 4.87 1.50 1.90
N LEU A 177 4.50 0.71 2.91
CA LEU A 177 4.76 1.03 4.32
C LEU A 177 6.25 1.08 4.64
N GLY A 178 7.04 0.15 4.12
CA GLY A 178 8.49 0.09 4.35
C GLY A 178 9.23 1.26 3.70
N VAL A 179 8.96 1.53 2.43
CA VAL A 179 9.59 2.65 1.68
C VAL A 179 9.12 3.99 2.21
N PHE A 180 7.83 4.15 2.52
CA PHE A 180 7.28 5.34 3.15
C PHE A 180 8.00 5.65 4.47
N SER A 181 8.11 4.66 5.35
CA SER A 181 8.75 4.84 6.65
C SER A 181 10.25 5.16 6.51
N ALA A 182 10.96 4.49 5.60
CA ALA A 182 12.36 4.76 5.34
C ALA A 182 12.57 6.17 4.76
N LYS A 183 11.67 6.62 3.86
CA LYS A 183 11.70 7.96 3.28
C LYS A 183 11.44 9.04 4.33
N VAL A 184 10.38 8.88 5.13
CA VAL A 184 10.04 9.81 6.21
C VAL A 184 11.18 9.90 7.22
N PHE A 185 11.75 8.77 7.64
CA PHE A 185 12.93 8.77 8.52
C PHE A 185 14.09 9.55 7.90
N SER A 186 14.37 9.29 6.62
CA SER A 186 15.50 9.95 5.92
C SER A 186 15.30 11.45 5.76
N ASP A 187 14.08 11.92 5.62
CA ASP A 187 13.75 13.33 5.51
C ASP A 187 13.83 14.05 6.86
N LEU A 188 13.35 13.40 7.92
CA LEU A 188 13.41 13.95 9.29
C LEU A 188 14.82 13.93 9.87
N TYR A 189 15.65 12.97 9.46
CA TYR A 189 17.01 12.77 10.02
C TYR A 189 18.06 12.63 8.90
N PRO A 190 18.28 13.69 8.10
CA PRO A 190 19.13 13.62 6.90
C PRO A 190 20.59 13.23 7.19
N ASN A 191 21.09 13.53 8.38
CA ASN A 191 22.47 13.24 8.80
C ASN A 191 22.58 11.97 9.67
N SER A 192 21.50 11.21 9.86
CA SER A 192 21.52 10.01 10.71
C SER A 192 22.29 8.88 10.04
N LYS A 193 23.22 8.27 10.79
CA LYS A 193 23.93 7.05 10.38
C LYS A 193 23.02 5.81 10.31
N LEU A 194 21.78 5.90 10.85
CA LEU A 194 20.80 4.81 10.82
C LEU A 194 20.06 4.71 9.48
N ARG A 195 20.14 5.72 8.62
CA ARG A 195 19.42 5.73 7.32
C ARG A 195 19.61 4.44 6.50
N PRO A 196 20.83 3.94 6.25
CA PRO A 196 20.98 2.73 5.45
C PRO A 196 20.32 1.52 6.10
N TYR A 197 20.37 1.40 7.41
CA TYR A 197 19.73 0.28 8.15
C TYR A 197 18.20 0.35 8.07
N ILE A 198 17.62 1.56 8.17
CA ILE A 198 16.17 1.77 8.05
C ILE A 198 15.71 1.47 6.61
N TRP A 199 16.47 1.89 5.58
CA TRP A 199 16.19 1.52 4.20
C TRP A 199 16.30 0.02 3.96
N THR A 200 17.34 -0.62 4.52
CA THR A 200 17.50 -2.08 4.43
C THR A 200 16.31 -2.80 5.06
N ALA A 201 15.90 -2.43 6.25
CA ALA A 201 14.72 -3.01 6.91
C ALA A 201 13.43 -2.76 6.11
N GLY A 202 13.24 -1.51 5.62
CA GLY A 202 12.09 -1.11 4.81
C GLY A 202 11.97 -1.83 3.48
N LEU A 203 13.06 -2.36 2.92
CA LEU A 203 13.08 -3.17 1.71
C LEU A 203 13.10 -4.68 1.99
N LEU A 204 13.73 -5.12 3.07
CA LEU A 204 13.83 -6.53 3.41
C LEU A 204 12.47 -7.13 3.81
N ILE A 205 11.67 -6.39 4.60
CA ILE A 205 10.34 -6.83 5.01
C ILE A 205 9.45 -7.15 3.79
N PRO A 206 9.25 -6.23 2.82
CA PRO A 206 8.45 -6.54 1.64
C PRO A 206 9.10 -7.59 0.73
N ALA A 207 10.43 -7.64 0.62
CA ALA A 207 11.12 -8.69 -0.13
C ALA A 207 10.79 -10.08 0.45
N THR A 208 10.85 -10.22 1.78
CA THR A 208 10.46 -11.45 2.48
C THR A 208 8.98 -11.74 2.28
N THR A 209 8.10 -10.73 2.40
CA THR A 209 6.66 -10.90 2.14
C THR A 209 6.40 -11.39 0.72
N GLY A 210 7.01 -10.76 -0.29
CA GLY A 210 6.90 -11.17 -1.70
C GLY A 210 7.38 -12.59 -1.95
N TYR A 211 8.54 -12.96 -1.38
CA TYR A 211 9.05 -14.33 -1.43
C TYR A 211 8.06 -15.34 -0.82
N LEU A 212 7.51 -15.04 0.36
CA LEU A 212 6.55 -15.92 1.02
C LEU A 212 5.24 -16.05 0.21
N ARG A 213 4.79 -14.99 -0.46
CA ARG A 213 3.62 -15.04 -1.37
C ARG A 213 3.90 -15.92 -2.59
N PHE A 214 5.09 -15.84 -3.16
CA PHE A 214 5.54 -16.73 -4.23
C PHE A 214 5.67 -18.16 -3.74
N ALA A 215 6.40 -18.40 -2.65
CA ALA A 215 6.68 -19.73 -2.11
C ALA A 215 5.43 -20.44 -1.55
N SER A 216 4.34 -19.70 -1.27
CA SER A 216 3.05 -20.28 -0.85
C SER A 216 2.07 -20.51 -2.01
N GLY A 217 2.47 -20.25 -3.27
CA GLY A 217 1.61 -20.39 -4.44
C GLY A 217 0.47 -19.36 -4.52
N ARG A 218 0.58 -18.28 -3.77
CA ARG A 218 -0.46 -17.25 -3.75
C ARG A 218 -0.31 -16.22 -4.85
N HIS A 219 0.91 -16.00 -5.34
CA HIS A 219 1.20 -15.04 -6.40
C HIS A 219 2.35 -15.54 -7.27
N PHE A 220 2.28 -15.25 -8.55
CA PHE A 220 3.42 -15.39 -9.48
C PHE A 220 4.48 -14.34 -9.20
N ILE A 221 5.69 -14.55 -9.72
CA ILE A 221 6.80 -13.62 -9.53
C ILE A 221 6.49 -12.22 -10.13
N THR A 222 5.80 -12.18 -11.27
CA THR A 222 5.39 -10.90 -11.90
C THR A 222 4.36 -10.14 -11.07
N ASP A 223 3.46 -10.84 -10.34
CA ASP A 223 2.52 -10.20 -9.42
C ASP A 223 3.26 -9.55 -8.25
N VAL A 224 4.30 -10.23 -7.75
CA VAL A 224 5.16 -9.74 -6.67
C VAL A 224 5.97 -8.51 -7.13
N VAL A 225 6.59 -8.58 -8.31
CA VAL A 225 7.34 -7.46 -8.90
C VAL A 225 6.43 -6.26 -9.13
N GLY A 226 5.22 -6.48 -9.68
CA GLY A 226 4.23 -5.42 -9.85
C GLY A 226 3.83 -4.77 -8.53
N GLY A 227 3.63 -5.57 -7.48
CA GLY A 227 3.37 -5.08 -6.13
C GLY A 227 4.52 -4.24 -5.57
N PHE A 228 5.77 -4.68 -5.78
CA PHE A 228 6.96 -3.92 -5.39
C PHE A 228 7.03 -2.57 -6.09
N ILE A 229 6.79 -2.51 -7.39
CA ILE A 229 6.84 -1.27 -8.18
C ILE A 229 5.78 -0.28 -7.67
N VAL A 230 4.53 -0.72 -7.54
CA VAL A 230 3.44 0.14 -7.06
C VAL A 230 3.72 0.62 -5.63
N GLY A 231 4.05 -0.29 -4.72
CA GLY A 231 4.32 0.07 -3.33
C GLY A 231 5.51 1.02 -3.18
N ALA A 232 6.62 0.76 -3.88
CA ALA A 232 7.81 1.61 -3.82
C ALA A 232 7.54 3.01 -4.40
N THR A 233 6.86 3.07 -5.53
CA THR A 233 6.51 4.35 -6.18
C THR A 233 5.64 5.20 -5.28
N VAL A 234 4.55 4.64 -4.76
CA VAL A 234 3.61 5.39 -3.90
C VAL A 234 4.26 5.74 -2.56
N GLY A 235 4.95 4.78 -1.92
CA GLY A 235 5.61 4.99 -0.63
C GLY A 235 6.72 6.05 -0.69
N TYR A 236 7.37 6.22 -1.83
CA TYR A 236 8.37 7.26 -2.04
C TYR A 236 7.76 8.61 -2.44
N LEU A 237 6.84 8.60 -3.42
CA LEU A 237 6.33 9.84 -4.03
C LEU A 237 5.41 10.62 -3.07
N VAL A 238 4.57 9.95 -2.28
CA VAL A 238 3.64 10.66 -1.39
C VAL A 238 4.39 11.56 -0.39
N PRO A 239 5.38 11.07 0.38
CA PRO A 239 6.18 11.97 1.22
C PRO A 239 6.99 13.00 0.42
N GLN A 240 7.46 12.64 -0.79
CA GLN A 240 8.24 13.55 -1.63
C GLN A 240 7.43 14.76 -2.09
N ILE A 241 6.16 14.57 -2.43
CA ILE A 241 5.25 15.65 -2.87
C ILE A 241 4.95 16.61 -1.71
N HIS A 242 4.80 16.10 -0.48
CA HIS A 242 4.52 16.92 0.69
C HIS A 242 5.79 17.53 1.33
N LYS A 243 6.97 17.12 0.87
CA LYS A 243 8.22 17.64 1.42
C LYS A 243 8.39 19.11 1.08
N ILE A 244 8.61 19.94 2.12
CA ILE A 244 9.01 21.33 1.93
C ILE A 244 10.39 21.32 1.29
N SER A 245 10.42 21.58 -0.01
CA SER A 245 11.65 21.71 -0.76
C SER A 245 11.96 23.19 -0.89
N ASN A 246 13.23 23.57 -0.66
CA ASN A 246 13.73 24.87 -1.14
C ASN A 246 13.75 24.92 -2.68
N GLN A 247 13.33 23.87 -3.34
CA GLN A 247 13.18 23.77 -4.78
C GLN A 247 11.69 23.87 -5.13
N ASN A 248 11.38 24.91 -5.85
CA ASN A 248 10.15 25.40 -6.40
C ASN A 248 9.37 24.41 -7.32
N LEU A 249 9.19 23.15 -6.92
CA LEU A 249 8.45 22.16 -7.68
C LEU A 249 7.15 21.81 -6.95
N SER A 250 6.00 22.13 -7.49
CA SER A 250 4.70 21.70 -7.00
C SER A 250 3.98 20.84 -8.05
N LEU A 251 3.28 19.83 -7.59
CA LEU A 251 2.34 19.05 -8.40
C LEU A 251 0.94 19.48 -7.99
N ASP A 252 0.25 20.18 -8.89
CA ASP A 252 -1.09 20.67 -8.63
C ASP A 252 -2.11 19.93 -9.49
N LEU A 253 -3.27 19.63 -8.91
CA LEU A 253 -4.41 19.07 -9.62
C LEU A 253 -5.29 20.26 -10.05
N VAL A 254 -5.19 20.61 -11.33
CA VAL A 254 -5.92 21.75 -11.90
C VAL A 254 -7.19 21.26 -12.56
N PRO A 255 -8.37 21.73 -12.12
CA PRO A 255 -9.61 21.42 -12.81
C PRO A 255 -9.63 22.10 -14.18
N VAL A 256 -9.99 21.34 -15.21
CA VAL A 256 -10.25 21.83 -16.59
C VAL A 256 -11.67 21.48 -17.00
N ASN A 257 -12.20 22.11 -18.05
CA ASN A 257 -13.61 22.02 -18.45
C ASN A 257 -14.16 20.58 -18.60
N ASN A 258 -13.32 19.56 -18.83
CA ASN A 258 -13.74 18.17 -18.99
C ASN A 258 -12.93 17.19 -18.12
N GLY A 259 -12.41 17.62 -16.97
CA GLY A 259 -11.65 16.72 -16.08
C GLY A 259 -10.63 17.44 -15.20
N PHE A 260 -9.58 16.73 -14.82
CA PHE A 260 -8.48 17.25 -14.02
C PHE A 260 -7.17 16.99 -14.75
N VAL A 261 -6.24 17.95 -14.68
CA VAL A 261 -4.88 17.83 -15.23
C VAL A 261 -3.89 17.90 -14.07
N PHE A 262 -2.92 17.00 -14.05
CA PHE A 262 -1.77 17.11 -13.16
C PHE A 262 -0.80 18.16 -13.75
N ALA A 263 -0.66 19.29 -13.06
CA ALA A 263 0.28 20.35 -13.43
C ALA A 263 1.54 20.25 -12.56
N LEU A 264 2.69 20.09 -13.20
CA LEU A 264 3.99 20.18 -12.55
C LEU A 264 4.50 21.62 -12.68
N ASN A 265 4.47 22.39 -11.59
CA ASN A 265 4.94 23.77 -11.57
C ASN A 265 6.35 23.82 -10.99
N LYS A 266 7.27 24.44 -11.72
CA LYS A 266 8.62 24.78 -11.26
C LYS A 266 8.76 26.29 -11.21
N LYS A 267 8.91 26.87 -10.00
CA LYS A 267 9.36 28.27 -9.86
C LYS A 267 10.88 28.28 -10.03
N PHE A 268 11.38 29.09 -10.93
CA PHE A 268 12.81 29.33 -11.15
C PHE A 268 13.30 30.46 -10.24
#